data_ab1491080187b35e02d4c9148e455b1d
#
_entry.id   ab1491080187b35e02d4c9148e455b1d
#
_cell.length_a   1.000
_cell.length_b   1.000
_cell.length_c   1.000
_cell.angle_alpha   90.00
_cell.angle_beta   90.00
_cell.angle_gamma   90.00
#
_symmetry.space_group_name_H-M   'P 1'
#
loop_
_entity.id
_entity.type
_entity.pdbx_description
1 polymer ?
#
loop_
_entity_poly.entity_id
_entity_poly.type
_entity_poly.pdbx_seq_one_letter_code
_entity_poly.pdbx_strand_id
1 'polypeptide(L)'
;MNALTLSQAVSSPEVRVVDADQPRHNDRSLVQVAVGVLIQNDGAFLLTSRPVGKVYEGYWEFPGGKLEAGETVEQALRRELQEEIGITIGNCTLWKTERIDYPHALVQLNFCKVTQWSGELEMHEGQQFAWQHLPVTVTPVLPGTVPVLQWLAQERDFQGSTHS
;
A
#
# COMPACT_ATOMS: atom_id res chain seq x y z
N MET A 1 -11.72 13.65 7.97
CA MET A 1 -11.97 13.43 6.53
C MET A 1 -12.99 12.33 6.39
N ASN A 2 -13.97 12.54 5.55
CA ASN A 2 -14.95 11.49 5.32
C ASN A 2 -14.50 10.56 4.19
N ALA A 3 -15.11 9.38 4.15
CA ALA A 3 -14.77 8.34 3.18
C ALA A 3 -15.04 8.79 1.74
N LEU A 4 -16.12 9.54 1.55
CA LEU A 4 -16.51 10.00 0.22
C LEU A 4 -15.48 10.94 -0.38
N THR A 5 -14.89 11.82 0.45
CA THR A 5 -13.87 12.76 0.00
C THR A 5 -12.65 12.02 -0.57
N LEU A 6 -12.17 10.99 0.12
CA LEU A 6 -11.03 10.23 -0.37
C LEU A 6 -11.39 9.47 -1.65
N SER A 7 -12.58 8.90 -1.72
CA SER A 7 -13.05 8.22 -2.92
C SER A 7 -13.08 9.16 -4.12
N GLN A 8 -13.60 10.35 -3.92
CA GLN A 8 -13.64 11.37 -4.97
C GLN A 8 -12.23 11.79 -5.38
N ALA A 9 -11.32 11.93 -4.41
CA ALA A 9 -9.95 12.33 -4.70
C ALA A 9 -9.26 11.34 -5.62
N VAL A 10 -9.45 10.03 -5.39
CA VAL A 10 -8.80 9.00 -6.22
C VAL A 10 -9.37 8.98 -7.63
N SER A 11 -10.67 9.20 -7.80
CA SER A 11 -11.32 9.20 -9.11
C SER A 11 -11.33 10.58 -9.77
N SER A 12 -10.96 11.62 -9.05
CA SER A 12 -10.97 13.00 -9.52
C SER A 12 -9.75 13.31 -10.40
N PRO A 13 -9.91 14.18 -11.41
CA PRO A 13 -8.75 14.65 -12.17
C PRO A 13 -7.79 15.51 -11.33
N GLU A 14 -8.18 15.89 -10.11
CA GLU A 14 -7.29 16.60 -9.20
C GLU A 14 -6.27 15.70 -8.52
N VAL A 15 -6.49 14.38 -8.51
CA VAL A 15 -5.54 13.42 -7.96
C VAL A 15 -4.48 13.15 -9.01
N ARG A 16 -3.23 13.32 -8.61
CA ARG A 16 -2.10 13.06 -9.51
C ARG A 16 -0.92 12.51 -8.71
N VAL A 17 -0.13 11.68 -9.37
CA VAL A 17 1.11 11.18 -8.82
C VAL A 17 2.22 12.14 -9.21
N VAL A 18 3.03 12.54 -8.25
CA VAL A 18 4.15 13.45 -8.47
C VAL A 18 5.46 12.77 -8.07
N ASP A 19 6.55 13.23 -8.66
CA ASP A 19 7.88 12.74 -8.34
C ASP A 19 8.17 13.00 -6.87
N ALA A 20 8.67 12.00 -6.16
CA ALA A 20 8.98 12.12 -4.74
C ALA A 20 10.03 13.19 -4.44
N ASP A 21 10.89 13.48 -5.41
CA ASP A 21 11.97 14.46 -5.25
C ASP A 21 11.57 15.87 -5.61
N GLN A 22 10.36 16.07 -6.15
CA GLN A 22 9.90 17.42 -6.50
C GLN A 22 9.57 18.23 -5.25
N PRO A 23 9.91 19.53 -5.23
CA PRO A 23 9.52 20.40 -4.14
C PRO A 23 7.99 20.50 -4.05
N ARG A 24 7.49 20.64 -2.84
CA ARG A 24 6.06 20.90 -2.64
C ARG A 24 5.72 22.30 -3.10
N HIS A 25 4.56 22.42 -3.76
CA HIS A 25 4.09 23.72 -4.26
C HIS A 25 3.37 24.55 -3.22
N ASN A 26 3.04 23.96 -2.07
CA ASN A 26 2.35 24.65 -0.98
C ASN A 26 2.80 24.07 0.36
N ASP A 27 2.34 24.69 1.44
CA ASP A 27 2.76 24.36 2.80
C ASP A 27 1.97 23.20 3.42
N ARG A 28 1.31 22.38 2.62
CA ARG A 28 0.60 21.21 3.15
C ARG A 28 1.59 20.24 3.77
N SER A 29 1.26 19.77 4.97
CA SER A 29 2.06 18.75 5.64
C SER A 29 2.10 17.48 4.81
N LEU A 30 3.27 16.89 4.74
CA LEU A 30 3.45 15.61 4.09
C LEU A 30 2.98 14.50 5.02
N VAL A 31 2.00 13.70 4.56
CA VAL A 31 1.55 12.51 5.27
C VAL A 31 2.35 11.32 4.72
N GLN A 32 3.08 10.65 5.59
CA GLN A 32 3.87 9.49 5.18
C GLN A 32 3.17 8.19 5.56
N VAL A 33 3.21 7.23 4.64
CA VAL A 33 2.58 5.92 4.79
C VAL A 33 3.62 4.86 4.51
N ALA A 34 3.68 3.85 5.37
CA ALA A 34 4.52 2.67 5.16
C ALA A 34 3.65 1.55 4.57
N VAL A 35 4.10 0.97 3.47
CA VAL A 35 3.36 -0.09 2.77
C VAL A 35 4.26 -1.31 2.64
N GLY A 36 3.74 -2.48 3.03
CA GLY A 36 4.49 -3.73 2.99
C GLY A 36 4.16 -4.57 1.77
N VAL A 37 5.20 -4.90 1.00
CA VAL A 37 5.09 -5.88 -0.09
C VAL A 37 5.72 -7.16 0.44
N LEU A 38 4.89 -8.02 1.03
CA LEU A 38 5.31 -9.30 1.59
C LEU A 38 5.38 -10.32 0.47
N ILE A 39 6.54 -10.95 0.31
CA ILE A 39 6.79 -11.87 -0.79
C ILE A 39 7.23 -13.21 -0.24
N GLN A 40 6.49 -14.27 -0.60
CA GLN A 40 6.84 -15.65 -0.26
C GLN A 40 7.95 -16.19 -1.17
N ASN A 41 8.51 -17.33 -0.79
CA ASN A 41 9.57 -17.96 -1.56
C ASN A 41 9.18 -18.28 -3.00
N ASP A 42 7.89 -18.54 -3.24
CA ASP A 42 7.41 -18.84 -4.59
C ASP A 42 7.09 -17.57 -5.39
N GLY A 43 7.32 -16.39 -4.80
CA GLY A 43 7.07 -15.11 -5.43
C GLY A 43 5.68 -14.54 -5.19
N ALA A 44 4.79 -15.27 -4.52
CA ALA A 44 3.46 -14.75 -4.20
C ALA A 44 3.58 -13.54 -3.27
N PHE A 45 2.73 -12.54 -3.49
CA PHE A 45 2.69 -11.34 -2.65
C PHE A 45 1.33 -11.20 -1.99
N LEU A 46 1.31 -10.56 -0.83
CA LEU A 46 0.09 -10.45 -0.01
C LEU A 46 -0.70 -9.20 -0.37
N LEU A 47 -1.97 -9.40 -0.68
CA LEU A 47 -2.95 -8.32 -0.76
C LEU A 47 -4.01 -8.53 0.32
N THR A 48 -4.52 -7.43 0.86
CA THR A 48 -5.61 -7.44 1.83
C THR A 48 -6.73 -6.54 1.32
N SER A 49 -7.97 -6.88 1.69
CA SER A 49 -9.11 -6.05 1.33
C SER A 49 -9.33 -4.95 2.37
N ARG A 50 -9.82 -3.81 1.93
CA ARG A 50 -10.16 -2.73 2.86
C ARG A 50 -11.38 -3.13 3.68
N PRO A 51 -11.32 -2.94 5.02
CA PRO A 51 -12.39 -3.40 5.90
C PRO A 51 -13.70 -2.66 5.67
N VAL A 52 -14.79 -3.28 6.13
CA VAL A 52 -16.12 -2.66 6.13
C VAL A 52 -16.06 -1.33 6.89
N GLY A 53 -16.69 -0.30 6.32
CA GLY A 53 -16.74 1.02 6.91
C GLY A 53 -15.58 1.94 6.53
N LYS A 54 -14.57 1.43 5.85
CA LYS A 54 -13.47 2.24 5.33
C LYS A 54 -13.77 2.72 3.92
N VAL A 55 -13.08 3.79 3.53
CA VAL A 55 -13.10 4.25 2.13
C VAL A 55 -12.66 3.10 1.23
N TYR A 56 -13.32 2.93 0.11
CA TYR A 56 -13.02 1.83 -0.81
C TYR A 56 -13.17 0.45 -0.17
N GLU A 57 -14.16 0.30 0.70
CA GLU A 57 -14.49 -0.99 1.31
C GLU A 57 -14.46 -2.10 0.26
N GLY A 58 -13.75 -3.21 0.57
CA GLY A 58 -13.67 -4.37 -0.32
C GLY A 58 -12.62 -4.27 -1.41
N TYR A 59 -12.04 -3.10 -1.64
CA TYR A 59 -10.93 -2.97 -2.60
C TYR A 59 -9.65 -3.60 -2.03
N TRP A 60 -8.81 -4.12 -2.91
CA TRP A 60 -7.60 -4.84 -2.54
C TRP A 60 -6.37 -3.95 -2.64
N GLU A 61 -5.49 -4.08 -1.65
CA GLU A 61 -4.31 -3.23 -1.50
C GLU A 61 -3.19 -3.99 -0.80
N PHE A 62 -1.99 -3.44 -0.83
CA PHE A 62 -0.91 -3.91 0.02
C PHE A 62 -1.12 -3.37 1.44
N PRO A 63 -0.83 -4.18 2.48
CA PRO A 63 -1.06 -3.74 3.86
C PRO A 63 -0.05 -2.69 4.32
N GLY A 64 -0.45 -1.88 5.27
CA GLY A 64 0.39 -0.83 5.86
C GLY A 64 -0.44 0.26 6.49
N GLY A 65 0.20 1.37 6.81
CA GLY A 65 -0.48 2.49 7.43
C GLY A 65 0.41 3.70 7.65
N LYS A 66 -0.15 4.74 8.24
CA LYS A 66 0.52 6.02 8.42
C LYS A 66 1.61 5.94 9.49
N LEU A 67 2.69 6.68 9.26
CA LEU A 67 3.72 6.88 10.28
C LEU A 67 3.16 7.74 11.40
N GLU A 68 3.48 7.36 12.63
CA GLU A 68 3.24 8.21 13.80
C GLU A 68 4.46 9.12 14.01
N ALA A 69 4.27 10.16 14.82
CA ALA A 69 5.34 11.12 15.07
C ALA A 69 6.60 10.41 15.60
N GLY A 70 7.72 10.71 14.97
CA GLY A 70 9.02 10.15 15.37
C GLY A 70 9.31 8.75 14.85
N GLU A 71 8.38 8.12 14.14
CA GLU A 71 8.63 6.79 13.57
C GLU A 71 9.40 6.88 12.27
N THR A 72 10.29 5.91 12.06
CA THR A 72 10.84 5.63 10.74
C THR A 72 9.82 4.80 9.95
N VAL A 73 10.02 4.71 8.64
CA VAL A 73 9.17 3.87 7.78
C VAL A 73 9.18 2.42 8.28
N GLU A 74 10.35 1.88 8.62
CA GLU A 74 10.44 0.49 9.11
C GLU A 74 9.69 0.32 10.43
N GLN A 75 9.82 1.25 11.35
CA GLN A 75 9.13 1.18 12.64
C GLN A 75 7.61 1.20 12.45
N ALA A 76 7.13 2.09 11.58
CA ALA A 76 5.70 2.18 11.29
C ALA A 76 5.19 0.90 10.65
N LEU A 77 5.94 0.34 9.71
CA LEU A 77 5.54 -0.89 9.04
C LEU A 77 5.45 -2.05 10.02
N ARG A 78 6.46 -2.19 10.92
CA ARG A 78 6.43 -3.22 11.96
C ARG A 78 5.20 -3.11 12.83
N ARG A 79 4.91 -1.91 13.29
CA ARG A 79 3.75 -1.65 14.15
C ARG A 79 2.45 -1.94 13.41
N GLU A 80 2.30 -1.40 12.20
CA GLU A 80 1.06 -1.56 11.43
C GLU A 80 0.77 -3.02 11.10
N LEU A 81 1.77 -3.78 10.66
CA LEU A 81 1.57 -5.18 10.33
C LEU A 81 1.29 -6.04 11.55
N GLN A 82 1.88 -5.68 12.71
CA GLN A 82 1.54 -6.33 13.96
C GLN A 82 0.08 -6.06 14.34
N GLU A 83 -0.34 -4.80 14.26
CA GLU A 83 -1.70 -4.39 14.64
C GLU A 83 -2.75 -4.94 13.69
N GLU A 84 -2.51 -4.87 12.39
CA GLU A 84 -3.52 -5.20 11.39
C GLU A 84 -3.61 -6.69 11.08
N ILE A 85 -2.47 -7.37 10.98
CA ILE A 85 -2.44 -8.76 10.49
C ILE A 85 -1.65 -9.71 11.39
N GLY A 86 -1.18 -9.25 12.56
CA GLY A 86 -0.66 -10.12 13.61
C GLY A 86 0.70 -10.73 13.38
N ILE A 87 1.50 -10.19 12.46
CA ILE A 87 2.83 -10.74 12.17
C ILE A 87 3.94 -9.81 12.63
N THR A 88 5.10 -10.39 12.90
CA THR A 88 6.32 -9.66 13.22
C THR A 88 7.27 -9.80 12.03
N ILE A 89 7.52 -8.69 11.34
CA ILE A 89 8.36 -8.73 10.14
C ILE A 89 9.83 -8.73 10.51
N GLY A 90 10.63 -9.37 9.67
CA GLY A 90 12.08 -9.33 9.73
C GLY A 90 12.61 -8.06 9.07
N ASN A 91 13.71 -8.17 8.36
CA ASN A 91 14.24 -7.02 7.63
C ASN A 91 13.28 -6.57 6.55
N CYS A 92 13.14 -5.26 6.41
CA CYS A 92 12.40 -4.70 5.29
C CYS A 92 13.33 -3.74 4.53
N THR A 93 13.19 -3.77 3.21
CA THR A 93 14.02 -2.94 2.33
C THR A 93 13.14 -1.94 1.62
N LEU A 94 13.42 -0.66 1.80
CA LEU A 94 12.71 0.38 1.06
C LEU A 94 12.98 0.17 -0.43
N TRP A 95 11.93 0.02 -1.20
CA TRP A 95 12.00 -0.33 -2.62
C TRP A 95 11.63 0.82 -3.52
N LYS A 96 10.49 1.46 -3.25
CA LYS A 96 9.96 2.56 -4.05
C LYS A 96 9.30 3.58 -3.16
N THR A 97 9.29 4.82 -3.60
CA THR A 97 8.47 5.87 -2.98
C THR A 97 7.65 6.55 -4.06
N GLU A 98 6.47 7.02 -3.70
CA GLU A 98 5.58 7.71 -4.62
C GLU A 98 4.78 8.75 -3.85
N ARG A 99 4.67 9.94 -4.41
CA ARG A 99 3.86 11.00 -3.81
C ARG A 99 2.57 11.16 -4.59
N ILE A 100 1.49 11.33 -3.86
CA ILE A 100 0.17 11.59 -4.42
C ILE A 100 -0.32 12.91 -3.85
N ASP A 101 -0.67 13.83 -4.74
CA ASP A 101 -1.14 15.15 -4.38
C ASP A 101 -2.67 15.15 -4.38
N TYR A 102 -3.25 14.84 -3.22
CA TYR A 102 -4.69 14.93 -3.03
C TYR A 102 -5.10 16.37 -2.73
N PRO A 103 -6.35 16.77 -2.99
CA PRO A 103 -6.79 18.11 -2.63
C PRO A 103 -6.64 18.45 -1.14
N HIS A 104 -6.77 17.43 -0.29
CA HIS A 104 -6.74 17.61 1.17
C HIS A 104 -5.39 17.30 1.82
N ALA A 105 -4.49 16.62 1.11
CA ALA A 105 -3.22 16.21 1.68
C ALA A 105 -2.22 15.81 0.61
N LEU A 106 -0.95 16.05 0.90
CA LEU A 106 0.16 15.49 0.12
C LEU A 106 0.61 14.22 0.83
N VAL A 107 0.56 13.09 0.12
CA VAL A 107 0.84 11.77 0.70
C VAL A 107 2.07 11.17 0.04
N GLN A 108 2.99 10.64 0.85
CA GLN A 108 4.11 9.86 0.34
C GLN A 108 3.93 8.41 0.76
N LEU A 109 3.84 7.54 -0.23
CA LEU A 109 3.79 6.10 -0.02
C LEU A 109 5.21 5.55 -0.08
N ASN A 110 5.60 4.82 0.95
CA ASN A 110 6.92 4.20 1.06
C ASN A 110 6.74 2.70 1.02
N PHE A 111 7.11 2.08 -0.11
CA PHE A 111 6.92 0.65 -0.34
C PHE A 111 8.15 -0.11 0.06
N CYS A 112 7.98 -1.06 0.99
CA CYS A 112 9.07 -1.87 1.51
C CYS A 112 8.84 -3.33 1.16
N LYS A 113 9.86 -3.99 0.63
CA LYS A 113 9.81 -5.44 0.40
C LYS A 113 10.14 -6.16 1.69
N VAL A 114 9.35 -7.18 2.02
CA VAL A 114 9.51 -8.00 3.21
C VAL A 114 9.47 -9.47 2.76
N THR A 115 10.54 -10.20 3.02
CA THR A 115 10.64 -11.61 2.64
C THR A 115 10.69 -12.56 3.83
N GLN A 116 10.75 -12.02 5.05
CA GLN A 116 10.83 -12.82 6.27
C GLN A 116 9.92 -12.22 7.34
N TRP A 117 9.14 -13.06 7.95
CA TRP A 117 8.27 -12.68 9.08
C TRP A 117 7.98 -13.92 9.92
N SER A 118 7.51 -13.70 11.14
CA SER A 118 7.06 -14.75 12.04
C SER A 118 5.61 -14.50 12.43
N GLY A 119 4.93 -15.57 12.86
CA GLY A 119 3.53 -15.53 13.21
C GLY A 119 2.64 -15.92 12.04
N GLU A 120 1.39 -16.23 12.36
CA GLU A 120 0.37 -16.56 11.37
C GLU A 120 -0.49 -15.32 11.11
N LEU A 121 -0.92 -15.17 9.87
CA LEU A 121 -1.79 -14.06 9.51
C LEU A 121 -3.12 -14.15 10.26
N GLU A 122 -3.46 -13.08 10.95
CA GLU A 122 -4.75 -12.91 11.62
C GLU A 122 -5.30 -11.54 11.21
N MET A 123 -6.44 -11.54 10.56
CA MET A 123 -7.04 -10.31 10.05
C MET A 123 -7.80 -9.62 11.17
N HIS A 124 -7.12 -8.77 11.92
CA HIS A 124 -7.63 -8.14 13.14
C HIS A 124 -8.76 -7.13 12.88
N GLU A 125 -8.89 -6.67 11.63
CA GLU A 125 -9.93 -5.70 11.28
C GLU A 125 -11.06 -6.34 10.47
N GLY A 126 -11.11 -7.67 10.43
CA GLY A 126 -12.13 -8.38 9.66
C GLY A 126 -11.94 -8.33 8.15
N GLN A 127 -10.81 -7.81 7.68
CA GLN A 127 -10.49 -7.78 6.25
C GLN A 127 -10.15 -9.19 5.77
N GLN A 128 -10.19 -9.37 4.46
CA GLN A 128 -9.76 -10.61 3.81
C GLN A 128 -8.31 -10.47 3.37
N PHE A 129 -7.64 -11.59 3.13
CA PHE A 129 -6.30 -11.59 2.53
C PHE A 129 -6.21 -12.63 1.43
N ALA A 130 -5.28 -12.41 0.51
CA ALA A 130 -5.00 -13.36 -0.57
C ALA A 130 -3.53 -13.26 -0.99
N TRP A 131 -2.90 -14.41 -1.14
CA TRP A 131 -1.60 -14.51 -1.76
C TRP A 131 -1.79 -14.54 -3.27
N GLN A 132 -1.12 -13.65 -3.97
CA GLN A 132 -1.35 -13.42 -5.38
C GLN A 132 -0.07 -13.54 -6.21
N HIS A 133 -0.24 -13.94 -7.44
CA HIS A 133 0.78 -13.85 -8.50
C HIS A 133 0.23 -12.91 -9.59
N LEU A 134 1.08 -12.51 -10.52
CA LEU A 134 0.62 -11.75 -11.68
C LEU A 134 0.05 -12.69 -12.75
N PRO A 135 -1.09 -12.37 -13.37
CA PRO A 135 -1.99 -11.27 -13.03
C PRO A 135 -2.77 -11.57 -11.77
N VAL A 136 -3.10 -10.55 -10.99
CA VAL A 136 -3.90 -10.75 -9.78
C VAL A 136 -5.33 -11.12 -10.16
N THR A 137 -5.93 -12.00 -9.34
CA THR A 137 -7.30 -12.48 -9.58
C THR A 137 -8.33 -11.82 -8.67
N VAL A 138 -7.88 -11.18 -7.59
CA VAL A 138 -8.80 -10.43 -6.72
C VAL A 138 -9.17 -9.11 -7.37
N THR A 139 -10.39 -8.63 -7.11
CA THR A 139 -10.92 -7.41 -7.72
C THR A 139 -11.99 -6.81 -6.80
N PRO A 140 -12.17 -5.48 -6.81
CA PRO A 140 -11.39 -4.48 -7.52
C PRO A 140 -10.08 -4.14 -6.78
N VAL A 141 -9.10 -3.68 -7.53
CA VAL A 141 -7.81 -3.27 -6.98
C VAL A 141 -7.86 -1.77 -6.69
N LEU A 142 -7.36 -1.39 -5.51
CA LEU A 142 -7.28 0.02 -5.17
C LEU A 142 -6.35 0.74 -6.16
N PRO A 143 -6.72 1.93 -6.66
CA PRO A 143 -5.90 2.62 -7.66
C PRO A 143 -4.43 2.80 -7.26
N GLY A 144 -4.14 3.04 -5.98
CA GLY A 144 -2.76 3.16 -5.49
C GLY A 144 -1.98 1.86 -5.53
N THR A 145 -2.65 0.72 -5.70
CA THR A 145 -2.00 -0.59 -5.82
C THR A 145 -1.50 -0.84 -7.25
N VAL A 146 -2.14 -0.23 -8.24
CA VAL A 146 -1.83 -0.49 -9.66
C VAL A 146 -0.37 -0.22 -10.01
N PRO A 147 0.23 0.92 -9.63
CA PRO A 147 1.65 1.15 -9.93
C PRO A 147 2.56 0.08 -9.36
N VAL A 148 2.26 -0.43 -8.17
CA VAL A 148 3.06 -1.48 -7.51
C VAL A 148 3.03 -2.77 -8.33
N LEU A 149 1.85 -3.14 -8.81
CA LEU A 149 1.72 -4.31 -9.68
C LEU A 149 2.52 -4.15 -10.96
N GLN A 150 2.54 -2.94 -11.52
CA GLN A 150 3.33 -2.64 -12.72
C GLN A 150 4.83 -2.73 -12.44
N TRP A 151 5.30 -2.24 -11.29
CA TRP A 151 6.72 -2.37 -10.91
C TRP A 151 7.12 -3.83 -10.73
N LEU A 152 6.26 -4.63 -10.11
CA LEU A 152 6.50 -6.06 -9.96
C LEU A 152 6.55 -6.75 -11.34
N ALA A 153 5.64 -6.37 -12.24
CA ALA A 153 5.63 -6.91 -13.59
C ALA A 153 6.93 -6.59 -14.34
N GLN A 154 7.42 -5.37 -14.22
CA GLN A 154 8.67 -4.98 -14.85
C GLN A 154 9.85 -5.78 -14.30
N GLU A 155 9.94 -5.90 -12.98
CA GLU A 155 11.01 -6.68 -12.34
C GLU A 155 11.02 -8.13 -12.78
N ARG A 156 9.84 -8.69 -12.99
CA ARG A 156 9.66 -10.12 -13.27
C ARG A 156 9.52 -10.42 -14.75
N ASP A 157 9.68 -9.42 -15.58
CA ASP A 157 9.51 -9.53 -17.03
C ASP A 157 8.16 -10.15 -17.38
N PHE A 158 7.12 -9.75 -16.68
CA PHE A 158 5.76 -10.21 -16.89
C PHE A 158 5.11 -9.36 -17.99
N GLN A 159 4.52 -10.02 -18.97
CA GLN A 159 3.84 -9.38 -20.09
C GLN A 159 2.33 -9.52 -19.93
N GLY A 160 1.61 -8.47 -20.30
CA GLY A 160 0.15 -8.48 -20.26
C GLY A 160 -0.42 -7.67 -19.12
N SER A 161 -1.72 -7.81 -18.92
CA SER A 161 -2.43 -7.06 -17.88
C SER A 161 -2.08 -7.60 -16.49
N THR A 162 -1.83 -6.70 -15.54
CA THR A 162 -1.50 -7.09 -14.16
C THR A 162 -2.74 -7.36 -13.31
N HIS A 163 -3.91 -6.86 -13.74
CA HIS A 163 -5.15 -6.96 -12.96
C HIS A 163 -6.35 -6.79 -13.88
N SER A 164 -7.52 -7.06 -13.36
CA SER A 164 -8.78 -6.84 -14.08
C SER A 164 -9.32 -5.45 -13.84
#